data_09e712957ff59c6e0dfd574cc6896452
#
_entry.id   09e712957ff59c6e0dfd574cc6896452
#
_cell.length_a   1.000
_cell.length_b   1.000
_cell.length_c   1.000
_cell.angle_alpha   90.00
_cell.angle_beta   90.00
_cell.angle_gamma   90.00
#
_symmetry.space_group_name_H-M   'P 1'
#
loop_
_entity.id
_entity.type
_entity.pdbx_description
1 polymer ?
#
loop_
_entity_poly.entity_id
_entity_poly.type
_entity_poly.pdbx_seq_one_letter_code
_entity_poly.pdbx_strand_id
1 'polypeptide(L)'
;PVELTSAFLKLCLAQSCGKCVPCRIGLDRLSALLDQLLDGHGSQEDLATILRTAQSIVDSADCAIGFEAAQMVLDGYVAFQDDYLAHVNQGSCTANFKSVPCVELCPAHVDVPGYISLVGEERYADAIRLIRKDNPFPSVCGLVCEHPCESHCRRTIVDSPLNIRGIKRFAVDHAG
;
A
#
# COMPACT_ATOMS: atom_id res chain seq x y z
N PRO A 1 7.34 3.03 4.10
CA PRO A 1 8.50 3.52 3.34
C PRO A 1 8.98 2.51 2.30
N VAL A 2 9.21 1.23 2.67
CA VAL A 2 9.71 0.18 1.75
C VAL A 2 8.81 0.03 0.51
N GLU A 3 7.50 0.04 0.69
CA GLU A 3 6.52 -0.03 -0.40
C GLU A 3 6.63 1.16 -1.36
N LEU A 4 6.82 2.39 -0.82
CA LEU A 4 7.00 3.58 -1.63
C LEU A 4 8.30 3.49 -2.46
N THR A 5 9.37 3.01 -1.85
CA THR A 5 10.66 2.77 -2.54
C THR A 5 10.50 1.74 -3.67
N SER A 6 9.79 0.62 -3.42
CA SER A 6 9.48 -0.37 -4.46
C SER A 6 8.65 0.21 -5.60
N ALA A 7 7.61 1.00 -5.28
CA ALA A 7 6.76 1.65 -6.28
C ALA A 7 7.55 2.62 -7.17
N PHE A 8 8.42 3.44 -6.57
CA PHE A 8 9.29 4.37 -7.32
C PHE A 8 10.30 3.61 -8.21
N LEU A 9 10.90 2.54 -7.68
CA LEU A 9 11.83 1.71 -8.46
C LEU A 9 11.12 1.10 -9.68
N LYS A 10 9.91 0.58 -9.52
CA LYS A 10 9.09 0.05 -10.63
C LYS A 10 8.74 1.10 -11.67
N LEU A 11 8.46 2.32 -11.25
CA LEU A 11 8.23 3.45 -12.15
C LEU A 11 9.50 3.74 -12.99
N CYS A 12 10.68 3.81 -12.34
CA CYS A 12 11.95 4.01 -13.04
C CYS A 12 12.29 2.85 -13.99
N LEU A 13 12.02 1.62 -13.58
CA LEU A 13 12.20 0.43 -14.40
C LEU A 13 11.33 0.47 -15.66
N ALA A 14 10.05 0.85 -15.54
CA ALA A 14 9.13 1.00 -16.66
C ALA A 14 9.55 2.09 -17.66
N GLN A 15 10.28 3.12 -17.20
CA GLN A 15 10.78 4.21 -18.02
C GLN A 15 12.24 3.99 -18.51
N SER A 16 12.88 2.91 -18.08
CA SER A 16 14.25 2.58 -18.44
C SER A 16 14.35 2.26 -19.93
N CYS A 17 15.39 2.78 -20.59
CA CYS A 17 15.65 2.46 -21.99
C CYS A 17 16.28 1.06 -22.20
N GLY A 18 16.69 0.36 -21.13
CA GLY A 18 17.29 -0.98 -21.16
C GLY A 18 18.67 -1.09 -21.80
N LYS A 19 19.33 0.05 -22.12
CA LYS A 19 20.63 0.07 -22.82
C LYS A 19 21.74 -0.51 -21.96
N CYS A 20 21.91 0.00 -20.75
CA CYS A 20 22.98 -0.42 -19.85
C CYS A 20 22.57 -1.61 -18.96
N VAL A 21 23.54 -2.42 -18.57
CA VAL A 21 23.33 -3.61 -17.73
C VAL A 21 22.78 -3.24 -16.35
N PRO A 22 23.25 -2.18 -15.66
CA PRO A 22 22.73 -1.77 -14.37
C PRO A 22 21.22 -1.55 -14.36
N CYS A 23 20.65 -0.89 -15.38
CA CYS A 23 19.20 -0.75 -15.49
C CYS A 23 18.52 -2.07 -15.88
N ARG A 24 18.95 -2.69 -16.98
CA ARG A 24 18.26 -3.85 -17.57
C ARG A 24 18.18 -5.06 -16.65
N ILE A 25 19.24 -5.31 -15.87
CA ILE A 25 19.34 -6.49 -14.99
C ILE A 25 19.32 -6.06 -13.52
N GLY A 26 20.04 -4.98 -13.19
CA GLY A 26 20.20 -4.55 -11.80
C GLY A 26 18.92 -4.03 -11.19
N LEU A 27 18.17 -3.14 -11.86
CA LEU A 27 16.91 -2.63 -11.34
C LEU A 27 15.82 -3.72 -11.28
N ASP A 28 15.78 -4.62 -12.27
CA ASP A 28 14.84 -5.75 -12.26
C ASP A 28 15.11 -6.68 -11.06
N ARG A 29 16.37 -7.04 -10.84
CA ARG A 29 16.78 -7.84 -9.68
C ARG A 29 16.48 -7.14 -8.37
N LEU A 30 16.73 -5.84 -8.29
CA LEU A 30 16.47 -5.02 -7.10
C LEU A 30 14.97 -4.95 -6.80
N SER A 31 14.12 -4.81 -7.84
CA SER A 31 12.66 -4.85 -7.71
C SER A 31 12.18 -6.18 -7.17
N ALA A 32 12.66 -7.30 -7.72
CA ALA A 32 12.28 -8.64 -7.27
C ALA A 32 12.66 -8.89 -5.79
N LEU A 33 13.84 -8.43 -5.36
CA LEU A 33 14.26 -8.55 -3.97
C LEU A 33 13.44 -7.68 -3.01
N LEU A 34 13.06 -6.46 -3.43
CA LEU A 34 12.18 -5.61 -2.62
C LEU A 34 10.76 -6.18 -2.52
N ASP A 35 10.24 -6.78 -3.59
CA ASP A 35 8.94 -7.46 -3.55
C ASP A 35 8.99 -8.68 -2.61
N GLN A 36 10.05 -9.49 -2.67
CA GLN A 36 10.26 -10.60 -1.74
C GLN A 36 10.31 -10.12 -0.28
N LEU A 37 10.95 -8.98 -0.02
CA LEU A 37 10.99 -8.36 1.30
C LEU A 37 9.59 -7.92 1.76
N LEU A 38 8.81 -7.29 0.88
CA LEU A 38 7.44 -6.83 1.16
C LEU A 38 6.47 -7.98 1.41
N ASP A 39 6.64 -9.11 0.70
CA ASP A 39 5.85 -10.33 0.87
C ASP A 39 6.17 -11.10 2.17
N GLY A 40 7.11 -10.59 2.97
CA GLY A 40 7.51 -11.22 4.23
C GLY A 40 8.42 -12.44 4.09
N HIS A 41 8.99 -12.66 2.90
CA HIS A 41 9.92 -13.76 2.61
C HIS A 41 11.39 -13.32 2.55
N GLY A 42 11.67 -12.05 2.87
CA GLY A 42 13.01 -11.50 2.86
C GLY A 42 13.86 -11.95 4.04
N SER A 43 15.15 -12.15 3.79
CA SER A 43 16.16 -12.49 4.79
C SER A 43 17.17 -11.34 4.99
N GLN A 44 18.00 -11.47 6.03
CA GLN A 44 19.14 -10.56 6.26
C GLN A 44 20.12 -10.56 5.07
N GLU A 45 20.29 -11.70 4.44
CA GLU A 45 21.17 -11.85 3.27
C GLU A 45 20.57 -11.16 2.04
N ASP A 46 19.23 -11.22 1.86
CA ASP A 46 18.53 -10.51 0.80
C ASP A 46 18.67 -9.00 0.99
N LEU A 47 18.50 -8.49 2.22
CA LEU A 47 18.70 -7.08 2.53
C LEU A 47 20.13 -6.62 2.22
N ALA A 48 21.13 -7.40 2.62
CA ALA A 48 22.52 -7.10 2.27
C ALA A 48 22.77 -7.12 0.75
N THR A 49 22.06 -8.01 0.03
CA THR A 49 22.12 -8.09 -1.43
C THR A 49 21.43 -6.90 -2.09
N ILE A 50 20.28 -6.45 -1.56
CA ILE A 50 19.61 -5.22 -2.00
C ILE A 50 20.56 -4.04 -1.93
N LEU A 51 21.21 -3.81 -0.79
CA LEU A 51 22.11 -2.67 -0.58
C LEU A 51 23.34 -2.73 -1.50
N ARG A 52 23.97 -3.91 -1.63
CA ARG A 52 25.11 -4.10 -2.54
C ARG A 52 24.74 -3.89 -4.00
N THR A 53 23.56 -4.39 -4.41
CA THR A 53 23.07 -4.25 -5.77
C THR A 53 22.74 -2.79 -6.06
N ALA A 54 22.05 -2.10 -5.15
CA ALA A 54 21.76 -0.68 -5.28
C ALA A 54 23.04 0.15 -5.41
N GLN A 55 24.04 -0.08 -4.54
CA GLN A 55 25.33 0.61 -4.63
C GLN A 55 26.03 0.34 -5.96
N SER A 56 26.07 -0.91 -6.42
CA SER A 56 26.66 -1.26 -7.71
C SER A 56 25.99 -0.54 -8.89
N ILE A 57 24.66 -0.35 -8.84
CA ILE A 57 23.92 0.39 -9.86
C ILE A 57 24.27 1.87 -9.80
N VAL A 58 24.32 2.47 -8.62
CA VAL A 58 24.74 3.87 -8.43
C VAL A 58 26.12 4.11 -9.05
N ASP A 59 27.07 3.20 -8.81
CA ASP A 59 28.44 3.34 -9.26
C ASP A 59 28.64 3.08 -10.77
N SER A 60 27.67 2.43 -11.43
CA SER A 60 27.85 1.95 -12.81
C SER A 60 26.75 2.35 -13.80
N ALA A 61 25.69 3.02 -13.37
CA ALA A 61 24.62 3.46 -14.26
C ALA A 61 25.05 4.60 -15.17
N ASP A 62 24.71 4.50 -16.46
CA ASP A 62 25.10 5.50 -17.47
C ASP A 62 24.28 6.81 -17.41
N CYS A 63 23.16 6.81 -16.70
CA CYS A 63 22.25 7.97 -16.65
C CYS A 63 21.47 8.07 -15.34
N ALA A 64 20.83 9.22 -15.15
CA ALA A 64 20.07 9.55 -13.95
C ALA A 64 18.97 8.53 -13.60
N ILE A 65 18.27 7.93 -14.57
CA ILE A 65 17.19 6.98 -14.27
C ILE A 65 17.70 5.78 -13.44
N GLY A 66 18.83 5.20 -13.85
CA GLY A 66 19.42 4.09 -13.10
C GLY A 66 20.01 4.54 -11.76
N PHE A 67 20.75 5.64 -11.79
CA PHE A 67 21.37 6.23 -10.61
C PHE A 67 20.32 6.60 -9.55
N GLU A 68 19.32 7.42 -9.89
CA GLU A 68 18.31 7.92 -8.96
C GLU A 68 17.41 6.78 -8.41
N ALA A 69 17.08 5.80 -9.26
CA ALA A 69 16.30 4.65 -8.84
C ALA A 69 17.01 3.84 -7.73
N ALA A 70 18.31 3.60 -7.90
CA ALA A 70 19.10 2.87 -6.93
C ALA A 70 19.45 3.72 -5.69
N GLN A 71 19.75 5.01 -5.89
CA GLN A 71 20.01 5.95 -4.79
C GLN A 71 18.81 6.07 -3.86
N MET A 72 17.58 6.11 -4.39
CA MET A 72 16.35 6.14 -3.61
C MET A 72 16.23 4.91 -2.68
N VAL A 73 16.71 3.75 -3.10
CA VAL A 73 16.73 2.54 -2.26
C VAL A 73 17.72 2.69 -1.11
N LEU A 74 18.91 3.21 -1.37
CA LEU A 74 19.93 3.45 -0.34
C LEU A 74 19.47 4.51 0.67
N ASP A 75 18.95 5.63 0.19
CA ASP A 75 18.44 6.72 1.03
C ASP A 75 17.23 6.28 1.85
N GLY A 76 16.34 5.50 1.23
CA GLY A 76 15.20 4.89 1.90
C GLY A 76 15.62 3.96 3.03
N TYR A 77 16.64 3.14 2.82
CA TYR A 77 17.19 2.28 3.87
C TYR A 77 17.82 3.11 5.01
N VAL A 78 18.62 4.12 4.69
CA VAL A 78 19.26 4.97 5.70
C VAL A 78 18.22 5.72 6.54
N ALA A 79 17.19 6.25 5.89
CA ALA A 79 16.15 7.04 6.56
C ALA A 79 15.15 6.19 7.37
N PHE A 80 14.91 4.93 6.96
CA PHE A 80 13.86 4.06 7.51
C PHE A 80 14.36 2.64 7.81
N GLN A 81 15.58 2.55 8.36
CA GLN A 81 16.24 1.27 8.65
C GLN A 81 15.37 0.33 9.47
N ASP A 82 14.66 0.85 10.47
CA ASP A 82 13.80 0.04 11.35
C ASP A 82 12.66 -0.64 10.58
N ASP A 83 12.10 0.03 9.55
CA ASP A 83 11.06 -0.55 8.72
C ASP A 83 11.61 -1.70 7.85
N TYR A 84 12.78 -1.53 7.24
CA TYR A 84 13.42 -2.60 6.47
C TYR A 84 13.75 -3.81 7.35
N LEU A 85 14.29 -3.58 8.55
CA LEU A 85 14.59 -4.65 9.51
C LEU A 85 13.33 -5.33 10.02
N ALA A 86 12.23 -4.61 10.16
CA ALA A 86 10.96 -5.20 10.57
C ALA A 86 10.38 -6.12 9.50
N HIS A 87 10.46 -5.75 8.22
CA HIS A 87 10.08 -6.63 7.13
C HIS A 87 10.91 -7.93 7.12
N VAL A 88 12.21 -7.83 7.40
CA VAL A 88 13.10 -9.01 7.50
C VAL A 88 12.79 -9.89 8.72
N ASN A 89 12.56 -9.27 9.88
CA ASN A 89 12.46 -10.02 11.14
C ASN A 89 11.03 -10.46 11.48
N GLN A 90 10.02 -9.72 11.04
CA GLN A 90 8.61 -9.89 11.42
C GLN A 90 7.69 -10.09 10.19
N GLY A 91 8.21 -9.99 8.98
CA GLY A 91 7.42 -10.05 7.75
C GLY A 91 6.39 -8.90 7.60
N SER A 92 6.55 -7.82 8.35
CA SER A 92 5.60 -6.70 8.37
C SER A 92 6.29 -5.37 8.70
N CYS A 93 5.69 -4.28 8.26
CA CYS A 93 6.18 -2.93 8.54
C CYS A 93 6.04 -2.55 10.02
N THR A 94 7.05 -1.88 10.61
CA THR A 94 6.97 -1.29 11.97
C THR A 94 5.97 -0.15 12.03
N ALA A 95 5.90 0.65 10.97
CA ALA A 95 4.80 1.57 10.79
C ALA A 95 3.57 0.70 10.59
N ASN A 96 2.99 0.33 11.71
CA ASN A 96 1.70 -0.32 11.78
C ASN A 96 0.67 0.68 11.23
N PHE A 97 0.72 0.94 9.93
CA PHE A 97 -0.44 1.41 9.18
C PHE A 97 -1.44 0.26 9.18
N LYS A 98 -1.64 -0.28 10.40
CA LYS A 98 -2.86 -0.98 10.69
C LYS A 98 -3.92 -0.10 10.12
N SER A 99 -4.54 -0.61 9.13
CA SER A 99 -5.78 -0.25 8.52
C SER A 99 -6.13 1.24 8.59
N VAL A 100 -6.70 1.72 7.59
CA VAL A 100 -7.31 3.06 7.57
C VAL A 100 -8.24 3.21 8.78
N PRO A 101 -8.22 4.35 9.48
CA PRO A 101 -8.99 4.54 10.72
C PRO A 101 -10.45 4.11 10.64
N CYS A 102 -11.08 4.24 9.47
CA CYS A 102 -12.46 3.83 9.26
C CYS A 102 -12.65 2.29 9.30
N VAL A 103 -11.64 1.49 9.07
CA VAL A 103 -11.70 0.03 9.25
C VAL A 103 -11.40 -0.34 10.70
N GLU A 104 -10.35 0.25 11.30
CA GLU A 104 -9.96 -0.04 12.70
C GLU A 104 -11.02 0.34 13.71
N LEU A 105 -11.63 1.51 13.55
CA LEU A 105 -12.65 2.00 14.46
C LEU A 105 -14.04 1.38 14.19
N CYS A 106 -14.18 0.64 13.10
CA CYS A 106 -15.39 -0.12 12.85
C CYS A 106 -15.42 -1.36 13.76
N PRO A 107 -16.44 -1.54 14.63
CA PRO A 107 -16.51 -2.72 15.49
C PRO A 107 -16.56 -4.05 14.73
N ALA A 108 -17.00 -4.02 13.46
CA ALA A 108 -17.05 -5.17 12.57
C ALA A 108 -15.86 -5.22 11.59
N HIS A 109 -14.92 -4.30 11.66
CA HIS A 109 -13.75 -4.19 10.78
C HIS A 109 -14.07 -4.27 9.28
N VAL A 110 -15.23 -3.72 8.87
CA VAL A 110 -15.66 -3.72 7.46
C VAL A 110 -14.65 -2.96 6.59
N ASP A 111 -14.32 -3.52 5.44
CA ASP A 111 -13.48 -2.87 4.44
C ASP A 111 -14.20 -1.65 3.84
N VAL A 112 -14.09 -0.51 4.55
CA VAL A 112 -14.75 0.75 4.18
C VAL A 112 -14.21 1.31 2.86
N PRO A 113 -12.90 1.41 2.61
CA PRO A 113 -12.38 1.88 1.34
C PRO A 113 -12.83 1.02 0.17
N GLY A 114 -12.78 -0.30 0.32
CA GLY A 114 -13.16 -1.25 -0.72
C GLY A 114 -14.61 -1.08 -1.17
N TYR A 115 -15.57 -1.05 -0.25
CA TYR A 115 -16.96 -0.88 -0.68
C TYR A 115 -17.28 0.54 -1.20
N ILE A 116 -16.60 1.58 -0.72
CA ILE A 116 -16.77 2.95 -1.24
C ILE A 116 -16.27 3.03 -2.68
N SER A 117 -15.15 2.40 -3.02
CA SER A 117 -14.66 2.31 -4.38
C SER A 117 -15.67 1.62 -5.29
N LEU A 118 -16.21 0.47 -4.87
CA LEU A 118 -17.23 -0.26 -5.62
C LEU A 118 -18.52 0.54 -5.82
N VAL A 119 -18.92 1.34 -4.83
CA VAL A 119 -20.07 2.25 -4.96
C VAL A 119 -19.77 3.36 -5.98
N GLY A 120 -18.56 3.89 -5.99
CA GLY A 120 -18.11 4.88 -7.00
C GLY A 120 -18.08 4.32 -8.42
N GLU A 121 -17.92 3.00 -8.57
CA GLU A 121 -18.00 2.27 -9.84
C GLU A 121 -19.42 1.79 -10.17
N GLU A 122 -20.43 2.18 -9.41
CA GLU A 122 -21.84 1.75 -9.53
C GLU A 122 -22.05 0.23 -9.35
N ARG A 123 -21.09 -0.47 -8.76
CA ARG A 123 -21.10 -1.92 -8.50
C ARG A 123 -21.69 -2.23 -7.13
N TYR A 124 -22.95 -1.83 -6.92
CA TYR A 124 -23.61 -1.89 -5.59
C TYR A 124 -23.75 -3.32 -5.05
N ALA A 125 -24.07 -4.29 -5.91
CA ALA A 125 -24.17 -5.69 -5.52
C ALA A 125 -22.82 -6.25 -5.00
N ASP A 126 -21.72 -5.87 -5.61
CA ASP A 126 -20.38 -6.26 -5.18
C ASP A 126 -19.99 -5.57 -3.88
N ALA A 127 -20.35 -4.28 -3.72
CA ALA A 127 -20.16 -3.54 -2.48
C ALA A 127 -20.89 -4.24 -1.30
N ILE A 128 -22.14 -4.67 -1.50
CA ILE A 128 -22.89 -5.40 -0.47
C ILE A 128 -22.28 -6.77 -0.18
N ARG A 129 -21.78 -7.51 -1.20
CA ARG A 129 -21.05 -8.76 -0.95
C ARG A 129 -19.81 -8.54 -0.11
N LEU A 130 -19.05 -7.47 -0.39
CA LEU A 130 -17.87 -7.12 0.36
C LEU A 130 -18.22 -6.79 1.82
N ILE A 131 -19.22 -5.93 2.06
CA ILE A 131 -19.67 -5.57 3.40
C ILE A 131 -20.12 -6.80 4.19
N ARG A 132 -20.84 -7.73 3.54
CA ARG A 132 -21.41 -8.94 4.20
C ARG A 132 -20.37 -9.96 4.65
N LYS A 133 -19.12 -9.83 4.25
CA LYS A 133 -18.02 -10.67 4.80
C LYS A 133 -17.87 -10.47 6.29
N ASP A 134 -18.01 -9.21 6.76
CA ASP A 134 -17.74 -8.82 8.14
C ASP A 134 -19.00 -8.32 8.85
N ASN A 135 -19.99 -7.84 8.11
CA ASN A 135 -21.27 -7.32 8.63
C ASN A 135 -22.46 -7.92 7.88
N PRO A 136 -23.13 -8.92 8.46
CA PRO A 136 -24.26 -9.60 7.80
C PRO A 136 -25.51 -8.72 7.65
N PHE A 137 -25.64 -7.61 8.41
CA PHE A 137 -26.81 -6.74 8.43
C PHE A 137 -26.50 -5.29 7.98
N PRO A 138 -26.01 -5.07 6.75
CA PRO A 138 -25.63 -3.75 6.28
C PRO A 138 -26.80 -2.75 6.29
N SER A 139 -28.02 -3.21 6.04
CA SER A 139 -29.24 -2.39 6.04
C SER A 139 -29.49 -1.74 7.40
N VAL A 140 -29.44 -2.55 8.46
CA VAL A 140 -29.67 -2.09 9.85
C VAL A 140 -28.54 -1.17 10.26
N CYS A 141 -27.28 -1.58 10.05
CA CYS A 141 -26.12 -0.76 10.39
C CYS A 141 -26.08 0.57 9.62
N GLY A 142 -26.63 0.60 8.40
CA GLY A 142 -26.78 1.85 7.62
C GLY A 142 -27.73 2.86 8.26
N LEU A 143 -28.60 2.42 9.19
CA LEU A 143 -29.57 3.28 9.88
C LEU A 143 -29.15 3.64 11.30
N VAL A 144 -28.64 2.66 12.08
CA VAL A 144 -28.46 2.81 13.53
C VAL A 144 -27.01 2.91 14.01
N CYS A 145 -26.03 2.72 13.14
CA CYS A 145 -24.62 2.76 13.51
C CYS A 145 -24.22 4.19 13.96
N GLU A 146 -23.47 4.30 15.03
CA GLU A 146 -22.90 5.58 15.53
C GLU A 146 -21.74 6.12 14.68
N HIS A 147 -21.34 5.39 13.64
CA HIS A 147 -20.32 5.75 12.63
C HIS A 147 -19.02 6.35 13.17
N PRO A 148 -18.31 5.71 14.12
CA PRO A 148 -17.04 6.22 14.64
C PRO A 148 -15.96 6.36 13.55
N CYS A 149 -16.11 5.64 12.45
CA CYS A 149 -15.27 5.77 11.25
C CYS A 149 -15.31 7.16 10.61
N GLU A 150 -16.42 7.89 10.71
CA GLU A 150 -16.55 9.24 10.14
C GLU A 150 -15.82 10.29 10.99
N SER A 151 -15.90 10.20 12.32
CA SER A 151 -15.23 11.15 13.23
C SER A 151 -13.70 11.11 13.13
N HIS A 152 -13.14 10.00 12.64
CA HIS A 152 -11.69 9.82 12.44
C HIS A 152 -11.31 9.67 10.97
N CYS A 153 -12.19 10.12 10.07
CA CYS A 153 -11.92 10.05 8.64
C CYS A 153 -10.74 10.95 8.28
N ARG A 154 -9.73 10.39 7.61
CA ARG A 154 -8.53 11.15 7.17
C ARG A 154 -8.87 12.29 6.21
N ARG A 155 -10.02 12.24 5.54
CA ARG A 155 -10.45 13.31 4.66
C ARG A 155 -10.67 14.63 5.41
N THR A 156 -10.93 14.60 6.71
CA THR A 156 -11.01 15.82 7.56
C THR A 156 -9.74 16.66 7.54
N ILE A 157 -8.58 16.09 7.15
CA ILE A 157 -7.33 16.84 6.99
C ILE A 157 -7.39 17.75 5.76
N VAL A 158 -8.24 17.42 4.80
CA VAL A 158 -8.37 18.16 3.52
C VAL A 158 -9.62 19.05 3.50
N ASP A 159 -10.77 18.49 3.86
CA ASP A 159 -12.07 19.19 3.86
C ASP A 159 -13.01 18.67 4.95
N SER A 160 -13.93 17.77 4.64
CA SER A 160 -14.90 17.19 5.55
C SER A 160 -14.91 15.66 5.49
N PRO A 161 -15.32 14.96 6.56
CA PRO A 161 -15.38 13.51 6.56
C PRO A 161 -16.34 12.99 5.48
N LEU A 162 -16.04 11.81 4.95
CA LEU A 162 -16.97 11.11 4.07
C LEU A 162 -18.19 10.65 4.88
N ASN A 163 -19.37 10.76 4.29
CA ASN A 163 -20.61 10.19 4.85
C ASN A 163 -20.63 8.66 4.63
N ILE A 164 -19.78 7.95 5.39
CA ILE A 164 -19.52 6.51 5.23
C ILE A 164 -20.76 5.68 5.47
N ARG A 165 -21.54 6.04 6.52
CA ARG A 165 -22.81 5.39 6.85
C ARG A 165 -23.87 5.61 5.76
N GLY A 166 -23.96 6.84 5.25
CA GLY A 166 -24.87 7.18 4.16
C GLY A 166 -24.52 6.45 2.85
N ILE A 167 -23.23 6.33 2.50
CA ILE A 167 -22.78 5.56 1.34
C ILE A 167 -23.13 4.08 1.50
N LYS A 168 -22.95 3.49 2.70
CA LYS A 168 -23.37 2.12 2.98
C LYS A 168 -24.89 1.94 2.79
N ARG A 169 -25.68 2.88 3.30
CA ARG A 169 -27.15 2.87 3.12
C ARG A 169 -27.52 2.98 1.65
N PHE A 170 -26.91 3.91 0.93
CA PHE A 170 -27.12 4.07 -0.51
C PHE A 170 -26.84 2.78 -1.28
N ALA A 171 -25.72 2.11 -0.98
CA ALA A 171 -25.39 0.84 -1.63
C ALA A 171 -26.45 -0.24 -1.39
N VAL A 172 -26.99 -0.31 -0.15
CA VAL A 172 -28.07 -1.26 0.18
C VAL A 172 -29.34 -0.97 -0.61
N ASP A 173 -29.72 0.30 -0.73
CA ASP A 173 -30.95 0.71 -1.39
C ASP A 173 -30.89 0.53 -2.92
N HIS A 174 -29.68 0.42 -3.50
CA HIS A 174 -29.45 0.31 -4.94
C HIS A 174 -28.90 -1.07 -5.39
N ALA A 175 -28.69 -1.99 -4.46
CA ALA A 175 -28.14 -3.31 -4.79
C ALA A 175 -29.15 -4.30 -5.39
N GLY A 176 -30.44 -3.97 -5.47
CA GLY A 176 -31.51 -4.79 -6.04
C GLY A 176 -32.08 -5.78 -5.06
#